data_fdaac84d66a19a183ac45656d6913d75
#
_entry.id   fdaac84d66a19a183ac45656d6913d75
#
_cell.length_a   1.000
_cell.length_b   1.000
_cell.length_c   1.000
_cell.angle_alpha   90.00
_cell.angle_beta   90.00
_cell.angle_gamma   90.00
#
_symmetry.space_group_name_H-M   'P 1'
#
loop_
_entity.id
_entity.type
_entity.pdbx_description
1 polymer ?
#
loop_
_entity_poly.entity_id
_entity_poly.type
_entity_poly.pdbx_seq_one_letter_code
_entity_poly.pdbx_strand_id
1 'polypeptide(L)'
;GAAAGASNSSALAFGGEVAPPTGKTESYDGTSWTEVNDMNTARYGQGGAGTQTAALTFGGTPPETGATESWNGTNWTEVNDLNDARQLGGSNGTQTSALLYGGTPTPGGTANTESWNGTNWTEVNNLNTPRWRLSGAGSDNTSAIAISGRNASWQAAVESWNGTSWTEVNDVNTAVIGSGAAGNQSFGLKFAGETPAPAQQAATEEWNGTNWTEVADLSEARDRPFANGSRSSALCSGGYPGSGTSPSWNATEEWSLTDLVGSWSTG
;
A
#
# COMPACT_ATOMS: atom_id res chain seq x y z
N GLY A 1 6.43 4.33 -5.50
CA GLY A 1 5.42 5.34 -5.18
C GLY A 1 4.35 4.79 -4.26
N ALA A 2 3.31 5.56 -4.04
CA ALA A 2 2.16 5.18 -3.25
C ALA A 2 0.86 5.56 -3.97
N ALA A 3 -0.28 5.08 -3.48
CA ALA A 3 -1.59 5.40 -4.02
C ALA A 3 -2.58 5.73 -2.90
N ALA A 4 -3.64 6.46 -3.29
CA ALA A 4 -4.81 6.72 -2.49
C ALA A 4 -6.05 6.59 -3.38
N GLY A 5 -7.13 6.01 -2.89
CA GLY A 5 -8.35 5.82 -3.66
C GLY A 5 -9.35 4.91 -2.95
N ALA A 6 -10.62 5.15 -3.22
CA ALA A 6 -11.70 4.41 -2.58
C ALA A 6 -12.26 3.27 -3.45
N SER A 7 -11.92 3.23 -4.74
CA SER A 7 -12.49 2.27 -5.70
C SER A 7 -11.55 2.06 -6.91
N ASN A 8 -11.92 1.15 -7.78
CA ASN A 8 -11.28 0.93 -9.07
C ASN A 8 -11.55 2.05 -10.10
N SER A 9 -12.44 2.97 -9.83
CA SER A 9 -12.80 4.07 -10.74
C SER A 9 -12.37 5.45 -10.26
N SER A 10 -11.63 5.53 -9.15
CA SER A 10 -11.18 6.80 -8.57
C SER A 10 -9.92 6.58 -7.73
N ALA A 11 -8.78 6.99 -8.26
CA ALA A 11 -7.48 6.80 -7.62
C ALA A 11 -6.53 7.97 -7.86
N LEU A 12 -5.55 8.09 -6.98
CA LEU A 12 -4.41 8.98 -7.10
C LEU A 12 -3.14 8.14 -6.92
N ALA A 13 -2.22 8.20 -7.87
CA ALA A 13 -0.89 7.60 -7.79
C ALA A 13 0.16 8.71 -7.69
N PHE A 14 1.15 8.55 -6.82
CA PHE A 14 2.14 9.61 -6.60
C PHE A 14 3.51 9.08 -6.23
N GLY A 15 4.53 9.81 -6.66
CA GLY A 15 5.92 9.45 -6.50
C GLY A 15 6.32 8.20 -7.28
N GLY A 16 7.56 7.75 -7.14
CA GLY A 16 8.01 6.53 -7.80
C GLY A 16 9.52 6.41 -7.91
N GLU A 17 9.95 5.16 -8.09
CA GLU A 17 11.34 4.78 -8.27
C GLU A 17 11.68 4.79 -9.78
N VAL A 18 11.93 5.98 -10.30
CA VAL A 18 12.59 6.17 -11.59
C VAL A 18 13.93 6.87 -11.33
N ALA A 19 14.86 6.83 -12.24
CA ALA A 19 16.14 7.49 -12.04
C ALA A 19 16.20 8.81 -12.84
N PRO A 20 16.11 9.98 -12.17
CA PRO A 20 15.96 10.23 -10.72
C PRO A 20 14.54 9.94 -10.20
N PRO A 21 14.36 9.79 -8.87
CA PRO A 21 13.04 9.66 -8.27
C PRO A 21 12.08 10.77 -8.70
N THR A 22 10.80 10.45 -8.82
CA THR A 22 9.80 11.41 -9.28
C THR A 22 8.85 11.86 -8.19
N GLY A 23 8.38 13.10 -8.29
CA GLY A 23 7.26 13.62 -7.51
C GLY A 23 5.93 13.57 -8.25
N LYS A 24 5.89 13.03 -9.47
CA LYS A 24 4.70 13.01 -10.32
C LYS A 24 3.50 12.46 -9.60
N THR A 25 2.37 13.10 -9.86
CA THR A 25 1.07 12.69 -9.36
C THR A 25 0.12 12.53 -10.54
N GLU A 26 -0.55 11.39 -10.61
CA GLU A 26 -1.53 11.07 -11.62
C GLU A 26 -2.87 10.70 -10.98
N SER A 27 -3.95 11.19 -11.56
CA SER A 27 -5.33 10.98 -11.13
C SER A 27 -6.05 10.09 -12.11
N TYR A 28 -6.74 9.05 -11.62
CA TYR A 28 -7.51 8.10 -12.42
C TYR A 28 -9.01 8.35 -12.26
N ASP A 29 -9.74 8.49 -13.36
CA ASP A 29 -11.18 8.78 -13.40
C ASP A 29 -12.06 7.56 -13.70
N GLY A 30 -11.50 6.36 -13.72
CA GLY A 30 -12.18 5.12 -14.11
C GLY A 30 -11.98 4.77 -15.58
N THR A 31 -11.25 5.59 -16.34
CA THR A 31 -10.99 5.37 -17.77
C THR A 31 -9.57 5.72 -18.15
N SER A 32 -9.03 6.80 -17.62
CA SER A 32 -7.72 7.32 -17.98
C SER A 32 -6.98 7.92 -16.80
N TRP A 33 -5.64 7.85 -16.87
CA TRP A 33 -4.74 8.56 -15.96
C TRP A 33 -4.42 9.94 -16.54
N THR A 34 -4.49 10.96 -15.69
CA THR A 34 -4.17 12.35 -16.04
C THR A 34 -3.16 12.89 -15.04
N GLU A 35 -2.05 13.46 -15.53
CA GLU A 35 -1.05 14.12 -14.71
C GLU A 35 -1.66 15.37 -14.06
N VAL A 36 -1.47 15.52 -12.76
CA VAL A 36 -1.91 16.64 -11.93
C VAL A 36 -0.70 17.23 -11.22
N ASN A 37 -0.89 18.17 -10.27
CA ASN A 37 0.22 18.83 -9.61
C ASN A 37 1.06 17.85 -8.77
N ASP A 38 2.36 17.91 -8.95
CA ASP A 38 3.36 17.04 -8.33
C ASP A 38 3.50 17.25 -6.83
N MET A 39 3.99 16.22 -6.13
CA MET A 39 4.48 16.34 -4.74
C MET A 39 5.62 17.38 -4.68
N ASN A 40 5.72 18.07 -3.53
CA ASN A 40 6.80 19.03 -3.31
C ASN A 40 8.18 18.36 -3.26
N THR A 41 8.22 17.11 -2.77
CA THR A 41 9.48 16.33 -2.67
C THR A 41 9.37 15.02 -3.41
N ALA A 42 10.19 14.85 -4.45
CA ALA A 42 10.28 13.60 -5.23
C ALA A 42 10.85 12.47 -4.37
N ARG A 43 10.12 11.34 -4.27
CA ARG A 43 10.51 10.19 -3.46
C ARG A 43 9.77 8.90 -3.84
N TYR A 44 10.27 7.78 -3.33
CA TYR A 44 9.64 6.46 -3.47
C TYR A 44 9.68 5.70 -2.15
N GLY A 45 8.96 4.57 -2.06
CA GLY A 45 8.86 3.77 -0.84
C GLY A 45 8.08 4.44 0.29
N GLN A 46 7.41 5.55 -0.01
CA GLN A 46 6.51 6.24 0.92
C GLN A 46 5.21 5.46 1.14
N GLY A 47 4.53 5.75 2.24
CA GLY A 47 3.15 5.35 2.50
C GLY A 47 2.14 6.31 1.88
N GLY A 48 0.92 5.82 1.70
CA GLY A 48 -0.21 6.61 1.21
C GLY A 48 -1.51 6.27 1.94
N ALA A 49 -2.39 7.26 2.07
CA ALA A 49 -3.72 7.11 2.64
C ALA A 49 -4.69 8.12 2.02
N GLY A 50 -5.99 7.83 2.07
CA GLY A 50 -7.02 8.76 1.63
C GLY A 50 -7.71 8.39 0.32
N THR A 51 -8.15 9.41 -0.39
CA THR A 51 -8.91 9.32 -1.64
C THR A 51 -8.26 10.13 -2.76
N GLN A 52 -8.76 10.03 -3.97
CA GLN A 52 -8.32 10.81 -5.11
C GLN A 52 -8.31 12.34 -4.86
N THR A 53 -9.24 12.85 -4.06
CA THR A 53 -9.39 14.29 -3.81
C THR A 53 -8.88 14.74 -2.45
N ALA A 54 -8.54 13.80 -1.56
CA ALA A 54 -8.06 14.09 -0.21
C ALA A 54 -7.10 12.96 0.23
N ALA A 55 -5.80 13.15 -0.02
CA ALA A 55 -4.79 12.14 0.23
C ALA A 55 -3.68 12.65 1.17
N LEU A 56 -2.98 11.71 1.76
CA LEU A 56 -1.79 11.92 2.57
C LEU A 56 -0.67 11.02 2.06
N THR A 57 0.54 11.54 1.97
CA THR A 57 1.76 10.75 1.72
C THR A 57 2.78 11.03 2.80
N PHE A 58 3.53 10.01 3.21
CA PHE A 58 4.45 10.11 4.34
C PHE A 58 5.62 9.13 4.24
N GLY A 59 6.76 9.56 4.75
CA GLY A 59 8.00 8.80 4.69
C GLY A 59 8.58 8.70 3.28
N GLY A 60 9.44 7.71 3.06
CA GLY A 60 10.07 7.45 1.77
C GLY A 60 11.56 7.81 1.71
N THR A 61 12.11 7.79 0.49
CA THR A 61 13.55 7.96 0.19
C THR A 61 13.74 8.50 -1.23
N PRO A 62 14.92 9.01 -1.69
CA PRO A 62 16.12 9.40 -0.97
C PRO A 62 16.14 10.91 -0.56
N PRO A 63 16.83 11.32 0.48
CA PRO A 63 17.23 10.46 1.60
C PRO A 63 16.01 9.92 2.35
N GLU A 64 16.21 8.92 3.21
CA GLU A 64 15.13 8.43 4.07
C GLU A 64 14.57 9.59 4.90
N THR A 65 13.25 9.77 4.87
CA THR A 65 12.60 10.97 5.39
C THR A 65 11.35 10.65 6.19
N GLY A 66 11.00 11.54 7.13
CA GLY A 66 9.69 11.57 7.79
C GLY A 66 8.67 12.45 7.08
N ALA A 67 9.08 13.17 6.03
CA ALA A 67 8.24 14.17 5.37
C ALA A 67 6.84 13.68 5.06
N THR A 68 5.85 14.49 5.44
CA THR A 68 4.43 14.23 5.21
C THR A 68 3.82 15.36 4.39
N GLU A 69 3.12 15.00 3.32
CA GLU A 69 2.41 15.96 2.47
C GLU A 69 0.93 15.58 2.36
N SER A 70 0.07 16.58 2.39
CA SER A 70 -1.38 16.48 2.31
C SER A 70 -1.88 17.04 0.97
N TRP A 71 -2.72 16.28 0.27
CA TRP A 71 -3.34 16.62 -1.01
C TRP A 71 -4.77 17.12 -0.83
N ASN A 72 -5.11 18.27 -1.37
CA ASN A 72 -6.43 18.89 -1.25
C ASN A 72 -7.30 18.76 -2.52
N GLY A 73 -6.96 17.87 -3.43
CA GLY A 73 -7.62 17.74 -4.73
C GLY A 73 -6.96 18.57 -5.84
N THR A 74 -6.02 19.45 -5.48
CA THR A 74 -5.34 20.32 -6.47
C THR A 74 -3.84 20.42 -6.19
N ASN A 75 -3.42 20.58 -4.96
CA ASN A 75 -2.02 20.79 -4.58
C ASN A 75 -1.61 19.94 -3.36
N TRP A 76 -0.35 19.57 -3.33
CA TRP A 76 0.30 19.02 -2.15
C TRP A 76 0.80 20.15 -1.24
N THR A 77 0.64 19.98 0.06
CA THR A 77 1.10 20.90 1.11
C THR A 77 1.80 20.11 2.19
N GLU A 78 2.99 20.55 2.58
CA GLU A 78 3.76 19.96 3.66
C GLU A 78 3.03 20.15 5.01
N VAL A 79 2.96 19.09 5.80
CA VAL A 79 2.33 19.05 7.12
C VAL A 79 3.32 18.42 8.12
N ASN A 80 2.89 18.15 9.37
CA ASN A 80 3.79 17.63 10.38
C ASN A 80 4.30 16.21 10.05
N ASP A 81 5.60 16.03 10.16
CA ASP A 81 6.33 14.82 9.78
C ASP A 81 6.14 13.64 10.75
N LEU A 82 6.43 12.44 10.27
CA LEU A 82 6.63 11.24 11.11
C LEU A 82 7.70 11.53 12.19
N ASN A 83 7.53 10.88 13.34
CA ASN A 83 8.57 10.92 14.39
C ASN A 83 9.83 10.17 13.97
N ASP A 84 9.66 9.06 13.24
CA ASP A 84 10.76 8.24 12.71
C ASP A 84 10.77 8.24 11.19
N ALA A 85 11.85 8.75 10.58
CA ALA A 85 12.07 8.67 9.14
C ALA A 85 12.17 7.19 8.70
N ARG A 86 11.35 6.77 7.74
CA ARG A 86 11.34 5.39 7.23
C ARG A 86 10.62 5.24 5.90
N GLN A 87 10.86 4.09 5.27
CA GLN A 87 10.27 3.71 3.98
C GLN A 87 9.77 2.27 4.00
N LEU A 88 8.99 1.89 2.98
CA LEU A 88 8.58 0.50 2.73
C LEU A 88 7.79 -0.15 3.88
N GLY A 89 7.09 0.66 4.65
CA GLY A 89 6.10 0.21 5.64
C GLY A 89 4.74 -0.08 4.99
N GLY A 90 3.88 -0.77 5.73
CA GLY A 90 2.45 -0.85 5.43
C GLY A 90 1.73 0.41 5.88
N SER A 91 0.73 0.81 5.12
CA SER A 91 -0.05 2.02 5.41
C SER A 91 -1.52 1.86 5.03
N ASN A 92 -2.38 2.61 5.69
CA ASN A 92 -3.80 2.67 5.40
C ASN A 92 -4.44 3.93 6.03
N GLY A 93 -5.70 4.16 5.69
CA GLY A 93 -6.54 5.16 6.34
C GLY A 93 -7.02 6.27 5.40
N THR A 94 -7.37 7.40 6.01
CA THR A 94 -7.82 8.62 5.34
C THR A 94 -6.78 9.73 5.47
N GLN A 95 -7.01 10.85 4.79
CA GLN A 95 -6.16 12.04 4.90
C GLN A 95 -6.04 12.57 6.35
N THR A 96 -7.05 12.35 7.18
CA THR A 96 -7.11 12.86 8.56
C THR A 96 -6.97 11.77 9.63
N SER A 97 -6.87 10.52 9.23
CA SER A 97 -6.81 9.37 10.14
C SER A 97 -6.06 8.22 9.46
N ALA A 98 -4.75 8.14 9.64
CA ALA A 98 -3.90 7.18 8.95
C ALA A 98 -2.96 6.44 9.90
N LEU A 99 -2.48 5.29 9.47
CA LEU A 99 -1.44 4.50 10.12
C LEU A 99 -0.26 4.26 9.18
N LEU A 100 0.93 4.25 9.76
CA LEU A 100 2.15 3.69 9.16
C LEU A 100 2.75 2.68 10.14
N TYR A 101 3.03 1.48 9.68
CA TYR A 101 3.59 0.40 10.51
C TYR A 101 4.66 -0.39 9.77
N GLY A 102 5.66 -0.83 10.53
CA GLY A 102 6.83 -1.48 9.95
C GLY A 102 7.70 -0.57 9.09
N GLY A 103 8.44 -1.15 8.16
CA GLY A 103 9.35 -0.45 7.26
C GLY A 103 10.81 -0.53 7.67
N THR A 104 11.68 0.24 7.02
CA THR A 104 13.10 0.43 7.36
C THR A 104 13.27 1.75 8.12
N PRO A 105 14.36 2.04 8.88
CA PRO A 105 15.75 2.01 8.39
C PRO A 105 16.59 0.83 8.85
N THR A 106 16.13 -0.06 9.67
CA THR A 106 16.99 -1.11 10.23
C THR A 106 17.04 -2.36 9.34
N PRO A 107 18.20 -3.04 9.25
CA PRO A 107 18.25 -4.38 8.66
C PRO A 107 17.24 -5.32 9.33
N GLY A 108 16.34 -5.91 8.55
CA GLY A 108 15.25 -6.75 9.08
C GLY A 108 13.95 -6.02 9.34
N GLY A 109 13.91 -4.70 9.15
CA GLY A 109 12.72 -3.88 9.35
C GLY A 109 12.51 -3.42 10.79
N THR A 110 11.50 -2.58 10.99
CA THR A 110 11.03 -2.15 12.32
C THR A 110 9.62 -2.67 12.59
N ALA A 111 9.23 -2.69 13.85
CA ALA A 111 7.85 -2.93 14.26
C ALA A 111 7.07 -1.63 14.53
N ASN A 112 7.74 -0.48 14.52
CA ASN A 112 7.17 0.81 14.92
C ASN A 112 5.88 1.10 14.17
N THR A 113 4.89 1.58 14.94
CA THR A 113 3.61 2.02 14.39
C THR A 113 3.37 3.46 14.82
N GLU A 114 3.04 4.30 13.85
CA GLU A 114 2.62 5.67 14.09
C GLU A 114 1.22 5.92 13.56
N SER A 115 0.43 6.67 14.34
CA SER A 115 -0.95 7.05 14.07
C SER A 115 -1.04 8.55 13.79
N TRP A 116 -1.68 8.91 12.69
CA TRP A 116 -1.99 10.28 12.28
C TRP A 116 -3.41 10.66 12.69
N ASN A 117 -3.56 11.81 13.32
CA ASN A 117 -4.84 12.32 13.80
C ASN A 117 -5.40 13.52 13.00
N GLY A 118 -4.86 13.78 11.82
CA GLY A 118 -5.16 14.95 10.98
C GLY A 118 -4.25 16.15 11.22
N THR A 119 -3.38 16.09 12.25
CA THR A 119 -2.46 17.18 12.59
C THR A 119 -1.07 16.68 12.95
N ASN A 120 -0.96 15.62 13.75
CA ASN A 120 0.31 15.09 14.23
C ASN A 120 0.37 13.57 14.14
N TRP A 121 1.57 13.05 13.95
CA TRP A 121 1.90 11.65 14.13
C TRP A 121 2.21 11.38 15.60
N THR A 122 1.77 10.23 16.09
CA THR A 122 2.00 9.76 17.46
C THR A 122 2.36 8.28 17.42
N GLU A 123 3.43 7.89 18.11
CA GLU A 123 3.76 6.48 18.30
C GLU A 123 2.65 5.77 19.09
N VAL A 124 2.29 4.59 18.60
CA VAL A 124 1.31 3.70 19.24
C VAL A 124 1.91 2.30 19.37
N ASN A 125 1.15 1.31 19.85
CA ASN A 125 1.66 -0.03 20.05
C ASN A 125 2.14 -0.68 18.75
N ASN A 126 3.31 -1.25 18.79
CA ASN A 126 4.05 -1.78 17.65
C ASN A 126 3.50 -3.14 17.15
N LEU A 127 3.79 -3.48 15.91
CA LEU A 127 3.62 -4.84 15.38
C LEU A 127 4.31 -5.86 16.31
N ASN A 128 3.77 -7.07 16.38
CA ASN A 128 4.41 -8.15 17.11
C ASN A 128 5.70 -8.63 16.42
N THR A 129 5.75 -8.55 15.10
CA THR A 129 6.90 -8.95 14.29
C THR A 129 7.43 -7.79 13.45
N PRO A 130 8.70 -7.33 13.67
CA PRO A 130 9.34 -6.34 12.82
C PRO A 130 9.42 -6.82 11.38
N ARG A 131 9.06 -5.97 10.41
CA ARG A 131 9.11 -6.31 8.98
C ARG A 131 8.98 -5.09 8.08
N TRP A 132 9.42 -5.24 6.84
CA TRP A 132 9.37 -4.22 5.79
C TRP A 132 8.89 -4.82 4.47
N ARG A 133 8.51 -3.97 3.49
CA ARG A 133 7.83 -4.37 2.25
C ARG A 133 6.57 -5.18 2.51
N LEU A 134 5.89 -4.87 3.58
CA LEU A 134 4.57 -5.39 3.88
C LEU A 134 3.52 -4.52 3.19
N SER A 135 2.38 -5.08 2.92
CA SER A 135 1.21 -4.33 2.47
C SER A 135 0.21 -4.13 3.62
N GLY A 136 -0.73 -3.25 3.42
CA GLY A 136 -1.75 -2.97 4.43
C GLY A 136 -3.06 -2.52 3.84
N ALA A 137 -4.13 -2.83 4.55
CA ALA A 137 -5.47 -2.36 4.25
C ALA A 137 -6.17 -1.94 5.55
N GLY A 138 -7.06 -0.97 5.46
CA GLY A 138 -7.77 -0.46 6.63
C GLY A 138 -8.52 0.82 6.32
N SER A 139 -9.56 1.07 7.10
CA SER A 139 -10.44 2.23 6.90
C SER A 139 -9.86 3.53 7.47
N ASP A 140 -9.13 3.43 8.59
CA ASP A 140 -8.60 4.57 9.33
C ASP A 140 -7.49 4.13 10.30
N ASN A 141 -7.08 4.99 11.22
CA ASN A 141 -6.05 4.70 12.24
C ASN A 141 -6.54 3.82 13.39
N THR A 142 -7.78 3.37 13.39
CA THR A 142 -8.33 2.49 14.43
C THR A 142 -8.57 1.06 13.97
N SER A 143 -8.45 0.78 12.66
CA SER A 143 -8.75 -0.51 12.06
C SER A 143 -7.84 -0.77 10.86
N ALA A 144 -6.97 -1.74 10.97
CA ALA A 144 -6.00 -2.10 9.93
C ALA A 144 -5.67 -3.59 9.93
N ILE A 145 -5.14 -4.05 8.82
CA ILE A 145 -4.53 -5.36 8.65
C ILE A 145 -3.15 -5.20 7.99
N ALA A 146 -2.12 -5.73 8.61
CA ALA A 146 -0.75 -5.76 8.11
C ALA A 146 -0.45 -7.13 7.51
N ILE A 147 -0.06 -7.17 6.26
CA ILE A 147 -0.04 -8.39 5.46
C ILE A 147 1.36 -8.67 4.94
N SER A 148 1.86 -9.90 5.16
CA SER A 148 3.13 -10.38 4.58
C SER A 148 4.34 -9.51 4.93
N GLY A 149 5.28 -9.37 3.99
CA GLY A 149 6.53 -8.61 4.15
C GLY A 149 7.72 -9.50 4.48
N ARG A 150 8.81 -8.90 4.91
CA ARG A 150 10.01 -9.66 5.32
C ARG A 150 10.73 -9.05 6.50
N ASN A 151 11.46 -9.90 7.20
CA ASN A 151 12.55 -9.55 8.10
C ASN A 151 13.84 -10.24 7.62
N ALA A 152 14.39 -11.17 8.35
CA ALA A 152 15.46 -12.05 7.84
C ALA A 152 14.95 -13.04 6.77
N SER A 153 13.63 -13.33 6.75
CA SER A 153 12.96 -14.21 5.79
C SER A 153 11.63 -13.60 5.32
N TRP A 154 11.09 -14.12 4.22
CA TRP A 154 9.74 -13.77 3.77
C TRP A 154 8.72 -14.26 4.79
N GLN A 155 7.72 -13.45 5.08
CA GLN A 155 6.69 -13.71 6.07
C GLN A 155 5.34 -13.89 5.38
N ALA A 156 4.59 -14.90 5.80
CA ALA A 156 3.16 -15.01 5.50
C ALA A 156 2.30 -14.34 6.56
N ALA A 157 2.93 -13.92 7.66
CA ALA A 157 2.29 -13.41 8.87
C ALA A 157 1.35 -12.24 8.60
N VAL A 158 0.19 -12.30 9.22
CA VAL A 158 -0.83 -11.26 9.17
C VAL A 158 -1.17 -10.81 10.59
N GLU A 159 -1.20 -9.50 10.79
CA GLU A 159 -1.58 -8.91 12.07
C GLU A 159 -2.75 -7.94 11.86
N SER A 160 -3.71 -7.97 12.78
CA SER A 160 -4.90 -7.12 12.79
C SER A 160 -4.81 -6.09 13.90
N TRP A 161 -5.08 -4.81 13.58
CA TRP A 161 -5.07 -3.66 14.49
C TRP A 161 -6.48 -3.28 14.91
N ASN A 162 -6.71 -3.13 16.21
CA ASN A 162 -8.02 -2.79 16.77
C ASN A 162 -8.13 -1.35 17.33
N GLY A 163 -7.21 -0.48 16.95
CA GLY A 163 -7.09 0.89 17.47
C GLY A 163 -6.20 1.00 18.71
N THR A 164 -5.78 -0.13 19.29
CA THR A 164 -4.95 -0.15 20.50
C THR A 164 -3.77 -1.11 20.37
N SER A 165 -3.98 -2.30 19.84
CA SER A 165 -2.94 -3.36 19.75
C SER A 165 -3.05 -4.16 18.47
N TRP A 166 -1.91 -4.70 18.05
CA TRP A 166 -1.82 -5.69 16.98
C TRP A 166 -2.02 -7.10 17.54
N THR A 167 -2.77 -7.90 16.83
CA THR A 167 -3.03 -9.31 17.14
C THR A 167 -2.77 -10.15 15.91
N GLU A 168 -1.98 -11.21 16.05
CA GLU A 168 -1.74 -12.17 14.97
C GLU A 168 -3.05 -12.89 14.59
N VAL A 169 -3.31 -12.98 13.30
CA VAL A 169 -4.48 -13.68 12.72
C VAL A 169 -3.99 -14.69 11.69
N ASN A 170 -4.90 -15.36 10.98
CA ASN A 170 -4.49 -16.40 10.03
C ASN A 170 -3.65 -15.82 8.88
N ASP A 171 -2.55 -16.48 8.60
CA ASP A 171 -1.57 -16.13 7.58
C ASP A 171 -2.15 -16.20 6.15
N VAL A 172 -1.56 -15.43 5.23
CA VAL A 172 -1.78 -15.64 3.79
C VAL A 172 -1.22 -16.99 3.34
N ASN A 173 -1.77 -17.56 2.29
CA ASN A 173 -1.34 -18.86 1.79
C ASN A 173 0.11 -18.83 1.26
N THR A 174 0.54 -17.69 0.71
CA THR A 174 1.88 -17.54 0.14
C THR A 174 2.61 -16.33 0.71
N ALA A 175 3.78 -16.58 1.31
CA ALA A 175 4.67 -15.52 1.80
C ALA A 175 5.22 -14.71 0.63
N VAL A 176 4.97 -13.41 0.64
CA VAL A 176 5.42 -12.46 -0.40
C VAL A 176 5.94 -11.16 0.21
N ILE A 177 6.65 -10.39 -0.60
CA ILE A 177 6.99 -8.99 -0.31
C ILE A 177 6.46 -8.10 -1.42
N GLY A 178 6.18 -6.83 -1.11
CA GLY A 178 5.76 -5.86 -2.11
C GLY A 178 4.43 -6.18 -2.79
N SER A 179 3.53 -6.89 -2.12
CA SER A 179 2.16 -7.09 -2.60
C SER A 179 1.36 -5.79 -2.56
N GLY A 180 0.33 -5.70 -3.40
CA GLY A 180 -0.76 -4.74 -3.25
C GLY A 180 -1.79 -5.24 -2.26
N ALA A 181 -2.52 -4.32 -1.64
CA ALA A 181 -3.67 -4.64 -0.80
C ALA A 181 -4.78 -3.61 -0.95
N ALA A 182 -6.02 -4.05 -0.77
CA ALA A 182 -7.22 -3.22 -0.80
C ALA A 182 -8.25 -3.73 0.22
N GLY A 183 -9.15 -2.86 0.66
CA GLY A 183 -10.20 -3.24 1.60
C GLY A 183 -9.95 -2.77 3.03
N ASN A 184 -10.38 -3.59 3.99
CA ASN A 184 -10.29 -3.26 5.40
C ASN A 184 -10.02 -4.53 6.26
N GLN A 185 -9.98 -4.34 7.59
CA GLN A 185 -9.73 -5.39 8.57
C GLN A 185 -10.69 -6.60 8.47
N SER A 186 -11.94 -6.36 8.08
CA SER A 186 -12.97 -7.42 8.01
C SER A 186 -13.03 -8.09 6.65
N PHE A 187 -12.71 -7.36 5.58
CA PHE A 187 -12.74 -7.84 4.21
C PHE A 187 -11.63 -7.16 3.40
N GLY A 188 -10.73 -7.94 2.85
CA GLY A 188 -9.59 -7.42 2.11
C GLY A 188 -9.19 -8.28 0.93
N LEU A 189 -8.36 -7.70 0.09
CA LEU A 189 -7.65 -8.37 -0.99
C LEU A 189 -6.16 -8.17 -0.79
N LYS A 190 -5.38 -9.20 -1.07
CA LYS A 190 -3.93 -9.14 -1.25
C LYS A 190 -3.62 -9.71 -2.63
N PHE A 191 -2.88 -9.02 -3.44
CA PHE A 191 -2.56 -9.41 -4.81
C PHE A 191 -1.12 -9.06 -5.19
N ALA A 192 -0.59 -9.75 -6.20
CA ALA A 192 0.78 -9.52 -6.66
C ALA A 192 1.84 -9.84 -5.59
N GLY A 193 3.05 -9.32 -5.78
CA GLY A 193 4.18 -9.47 -4.88
C GLY A 193 5.27 -10.40 -5.41
N GLU A 194 6.34 -10.53 -4.64
CA GLU A 194 7.52 -11.34 -4.98
C GLU A 194 7.70 -12.46 -3.94
N THR A 195 8.00 -13.67 -4.39
CA THR A 195 8.35 -14.83 -3.54
C THR A 195 9.87 -15.02 -3.39
N PRO A 196 10.34 -15.87 -2.42
CA PRO A 196 11.78 -16.13 -2.21
C PRO A 196 12.56 -16.66 -3.42
N ALA A 197 11.94 -17.47 -4.26
CA ALA A 197 12.47 -17.75 -5.61
C ALA A 197 12.03 -16.56 -6.46
N PRO A 198 12.96 -15.69 -6.94
CA PRO A 198 12.58 -14.40 -7.49
C PRO A 198 11.60 -14.57 -8.67
N ALA A 199 10.34 -14.65 -8.30
CA ALA A 199 9.22 -14.80 -9.20
C ALA A 199 8.10 -13.88 -8.69
N GLN A 200 7.77 -12.89 -9.50
CA GLN A 200 6.60 -12.07 -9.29
C GLN A 200 5.36 -12.93 -9.37
N GLN A 201 4.35 -12.55 -8.60
CA GLN A 201 3.10 -13.28 -8.50
C GLN A 201 1.96 -12.49 -9.15
N ALA A 202 1.04 -13.21 -9.75
CA ALA A 202 -0.28 -12.69 -10.14
C ALA A 202 -1.35 -13.04 -9.10
N ALA A 203 -1.03 -13.95 -8.19
CA ALA A 203 -1.96 -14.54 -7.24
C ALA A 203 -2.70 -13.49 -6.41
N THR A 204 -4.00 -13.66 -6.31
CA THR A 204 -4.90 -12.84 -5.50
C THR A 204 -5.55 -13.70 -4.41
N GLU A 205 -5.45 -13.24 -3.19
CA GLU A 205 -6.09 -13.86 -2.03
C GLU A 205 -7.10 -12.88 -1.41
N GLU A 206 -8.26 -13.39 -1.05
CA GLU A 206 -9.35 -12.67 -0.41
C GLU A 206 -9.42 -13.01 1.08
N TRP A 207 -9.49 -11.98 1.91
CA TRP A 207 -9.70 -12.06 3.35
C TRP A 207 -11.18 -11.89 3.72
N ASN A 208 -11.74 -12.81 4.49
CA ASN A 208 -13.13 -12.77 4.93
C ASN A 208 -13.31 -12.42 6.41
N GLY A 209 -12.27 -11.89 7.05
CA GLY A 209 -12.23 -11.60 8.49
C GLY A 209 -11.69 -12.76 9.33
N THR A 210 -11.47 -13.96 8.74
CA THR A 210 -10.98 -15.14 9.44
C THR A 210 -9.93 -15.90 8.64
N ASN A 211 -10.16 -16.13 7.35
CA ASN A 211 -9.28 -16.92 6.49
C ASN A 211 -9.02 -16.21 5.17
N TRP A 212 -7.87 -16.54 4.58
CA TRP A 212 -7.51 -16.18 3.21
C TRP A 212 -7.94 -17.29 2.25
N THR A 213 -8.49 -16.91 1.13
CA THR A 213 -8.93 -17.82 0.06
C THR A 213 -8.42 -17.30 -1.27
N GLU A 214 -7.84 -18.17 -2.07
CA GLU A 214 -7.37 -17.84 -3.42
C GLU A 214 -8.58 -17.56 -4.33
N VAL A 215 -8.50 -16.47 -5.10
CA VAL A 215 -9.52 -16.01 -6.03
C VAL A 215 -8.90 -15.75 -7.39
N ALA A 216 -9.61 -15.11 -8.32
CA ALA A 216 -9.10 -14.87 -9.67
C ALA A 216 -7.83 -13.99 -9.65
N ASP A 217 -6.81 -14.44 -10.34
CA ASP A 217 -5.50 -13.78 -10.42
C ASP A 217 -5.50 -12.56 -11.34
N LEU A 218 -4.53 -11.67 -11.14
CA LEU A 218 -4.14 -10.66 -12.13
C LEU A 218 -3.79 -11.33 -13.46
N SER A 219 -3.98 -10.62 -14.56
CA SER A 219 -3.57 -11.11 -15.88
C SER A 219 -2.05 -11.25 -15.99
N GLU A 220 -1.31 -10.47 -15.22
CA GLU A 220 0.14 -10.44 -15.26
C GLU A 220 0.78 -10.34 -13.88
N ALA A 221 1.81 -11.18 -13.67
CA ALA A 221 2.59 -11.20 -12.43
C ALA A 221 3.42 -9.92 -12.25
N ARG A 222 3.39 -9.31 -11.06
CA ARG A 222 4.15 -8.09 -10.75
C ARG A 222 4.43 -7.97 -9.25
N ASP A 223 5.42 -7.17 -8.87
CA ASP A 223 5.63 -6.74 -7.50
C ASP A 223 5.53 -5.21 -7.36
N ARG A 224 5.28 -4.74 -6.14
CA ARG A 224 5.18 -3.30 -5.80
C ARG A 224 4.23 -2.50 -6.68
N PRO A 225 3.01 -3.00 -6.98
CA PRO A 225 2.03 -2.20 -7.67
C PRO A 225 1.54 -1.04 -6.80
N PHE A 226 0.99 -0.03 -7.41
CA PHE A 226 0.06 0.87 -6.74
C PHE A 226 -1.25 0.12 -6.50
N ALA A 227 -1.76 0.18 -5.28
CA ALA A 227 -2.95 -0.56 -4.87
C ALA A 227 -3.87 0.32 -4.03
N ASN A 228 -5.16 0.26 -4.32
CA ASN A 228 -6.17 0.97 -3.56
C ASN A 228 -7.56 0.36 -3.78
N GLY A 229 -8.55 0.86 -3.04
CA GLY A 229 -9.94 0.48 -3.18
C GLY A 229 -10.46 -0.41 -2.04
N SER A 230 -11.53 -1.12 -2.34
CA SER A 230 -12.22 -2.02 -1.40
C SER A 230 -12.19 -3.47 -1.88
N ARG A 231 -12.68 -4.39 -1.03
CA ARG A 231 -12.89 -5.79 -1.44
C ARG A 231 -13.71 -5.94 -2.72
N SER A 232 -14.68 -5.09 -2.95
CA SER A 232 -15.58 -5.20 -4.10
C SER A 232 -15.17 -4.37 -5.31
N SER A 233 -14.20 -3.48 -5.15
CA SER A 233 -13.78 -2.53 -6.17
C SER A 233 -12.34 -2.07 -5.88
N ALA A 234 -11.36 -2.74 -6.47
CA ALA A 234 -9.96 -2.43 -6.26
C ALA A 234 -9.22 -2.14 -7.57
N LEU A 235 -8.13 -1.41 -7.46
CA LEU A 235 -7.25 -1.05 -8.56
C LEU A 235 -5.84 -1.55 -8.29
N CYS A 236 -5.24 -2.15 -9.31
CA CYS A 236 -3.83 -2.52 -9.37
C CYS A 236 -3.20 -1.81 -10.57
N SER A 237 -2.25 -0.90 -10.34
CA SER A 237 -1.58 -0.19 -11.43
C SER A 237 -0.07 -0.17 -11.27
N GLY A 238 0.65 -0.16 -12.39
CA GLY A 238 2.11 -0.15 -12.41
C GLY A 238 2.74 -1.41 -11.81
N GLY A 239 3.90 -1.25 -11.19
CA GLY A 239 4.68 -2.33 -10.60
C GLY A 239 5.84 -2.79 -11.47
N TYR A 240 6.52 -3.85 -11.03
CA TYR A 240 7.64 -4.47 -11.74
C TYR A 240 7.24 -5.84 -12.28
N PRO A 241 7.38 -6.05 -13.59
CA PRO A 241 6.94 -7.29 -14.25
C PRO A 241 8.01 -8.37 -14.24
N GLY A 242 8.58 -8.78 -13.25
CA GLY A 242 9.56 -9.87 -13.17
C GLY A 242 10.76 -9.83 -14.13
N SER A 243 11.90 -10.37 -13.68
CA SER A 243 13.16 -10.45 -14.44
C SER A 243 13.84 -9.12 -14.82
N GLY A 244 14.21 -8.29 -13.85
CA GLY A 244 15.44 -7.49 -13.78
C GLY A 244 15.84 -6.51 -14.89
N THR A 245 15.13 -6.39 -15.99
CA THR A 245 15.55 -5.56 -17.13
C THR A 245 14.45 -4.69 -17.74
N SER A 246 13.25 -4.75 -17.24
CA SER A 246 12.12 -3.99 -17.80
C SER A 246 11.86 -2.72 -17.00
N PRO A 247 11.50 -1.63 -17.70
CA PRO A 247 10.93 -0.48 -17.04
C PRO A 247 9.66 -0.90 -16.27
N SER A 248 9.35 -0.16 -15.21
CA SER A 248 8.07 -0.31 -14.51
C SER A 248 6.91 -0.28 -15.51
N TRP A 249 5.91 -1.14 -15.30
CA TRP A 249 4.75 -1.16 -16.17
C TRP A 249 3.80 0.00 -15.87
N ASN A 250 3.10 0.43 -16.90
CA ASN A 250 1.97 1.35 -16.81
C ASN A 250 0.62 0.63 -16.92
N ALA A 251 0.61 -0.70 -16.90
CA ALA A 251 -0.63 -1.48 -16.98
C ALA A 251 -1.48 -1.30 -15.74
N THR A 252 -2.77 -1.11 -15.96
CA THR A 252 -3.80 -0.99 -14.93
C THR A 252 -4.76 -2.15 -15.05
N GLU A 253 -5.09 -2.76 -13.93
CA GLU A 253 -6.13 -3.80 -13.83
C GLU A 253 -7.14 -3.42 -12.75
N GLU A 254 -8.42 -3.59 -13.06
CA GLU A 254 -9.54 -3.30 -12.19
C GLU A 254 -10.17 -4.57 -11.66
N TRP A 255 -10.32 -4.62 -10.35
CA TRP A 255 -11.06 -5.68 -9.68
C TRP A 255 -12.51 -5.29 -9.47
N SER A 256 -13.40 -6.17 -9.84
CA SER A 256 -14.84 -6.04 -9.58
C SER A 256 -15.39 -7.34 -9.02
N LEU A 257 -16.19 -7.24 -7.96
CA LEU A 257 -16.90 -8.35 -7.37
C LEU A 257 -18.38 -8.29 -7.80
N THR A 258 -18.78 -9.23 -8.65
CA THR A 258 -20.17 -9.38 -9.10
C THR A 258 -20.70 -10.75 -8.66
N ASP A 259 -21.86 -10.78 -8.02
CA ASP A 259 -22.55 -12.02 -7.61
C ASP A 259 -21.67 -13.02 -6.83
N LEU A 260 -20.84 -12.52 -5.90
CA LEU A 260 -19.89 -13.29 -5.08
C LEU A 260 -18.66 -13.84 -5.83
N VAL A 261 -18.46 -13.49 -7.08
CA VAL A 261 -17.27 -13.84 -7.86
C VAL A 261 -16.53 -12.56 -8.25
N GLY A 262 -15.29 -12.47 -7.84
CA GLY A 262 -14.42 -11.35 -8.23
C GLY A 262 -13.58 -11.70 -9.45
N SER A 263 -13.27 -10.69 -10.26
CA SER A 263 -12.39 -10.82 -11.41
C SER A 263 -11.61 -9.54 -11.67
N TRP A 264 -10.42 -9.70 -12.25
CA TRP A 264 -9.62 -8.60 -12.77
C TRP A 264 -9.94 -8.38 -14.26
N SER A 265 -9.95 -7.13 -14.68
CA SER A 265 -10.05 -6.72 -16.09
C SER A 265 -9.00 -5.64 -16.38
N THR A 266 -8.48 -5.64 -17.59
CA THR A 266 -7.59 -4.57 -18.05
C THR A 266 -8.40 -3.30 -18.25
N GLY A 267 -7.95 -2.21 -17.64
CA GLY A 267 -8.52 -0.87 -17.80
C GLY A 267 -8.08 -0.19 -19.10
#